data_32795f4217581ca661f73b8e9bcec841
#
_entry.id   32795f4217581ca661f73b8e9bcec841
#
_cell.length_a   1.000
_cell.length_b   1.000
_cell.length_c   1.000
_cell.angle_alpha   90.00
_cell.angle_beta   90.00
_cell.angle_gamma   90.00
#
_symmetry.space_group_name_H-M   'P 1'
#
loop_
_entity.id
_entity.type
_entity.pdbx_description
1 polymer ?
#
loop_
_entity_poly.entity_id
_entity_poly.type
_entity_poly.pdbx_seq_one_letter_code
_entity_poly.pdbx_strand_id
1 'polypeptide(L)'
;LFTTTSYQELYGLPQTPSDLLKHNLVAAALNGEPLNDLVVTNINSESDELVRLNPSLYVSNAIYNVDLTTSGHFIASSAEILVHNELLEESLIPVLPDYCFGSVNFYLLRSNEIHTKLEQVFVDFIVECFDQIPSNFN
;
A
#
# COMPACT_ATOMS: atom_id res chain seq x y z
N LEU A 1 -4.71 2.50 0.85
CA LEU A 1 -4.32 3.87 0.50
C LEU A 1 -4.12 4.69 1.75
N PHE A 2 -3.27 5.74 1.67
CA PHE A 2 -2.88 6.56 2.83
C PHE A 2 -2.76 8.03 2.42
N THR A 3 -2.97 8.92 3.40
CA THR A 3 -2.72 10.35 3.28
C THR A 3 -2.42 10.93 4.66
N THR A 4 -2.26 12.25 4.77
CA THR A 4 -2.06 12.95 6.05
C THR A 4 -3.34 13.61 6.55
N THR A 5 -3.37 13.96 7.84
CA THR A 5 -4.44 14.76 8.43
C THR A 5 -4.54 16.14 7.76
N SER A 6 -3.40 16.73 7.39
CA SER A 6 -3.39 18.03 6.69
C SER A 6 -4.02 17.95 5.30
N TYR A 7 -3.83 16.83 4.58
CA TYR A 7 -4.55 16.59 3.33
C TYR A 7 -6.06 16.52 3.56
N GLN A 8 -6.48 15.74 4.56
CA GLN A 8 -7.90 15.61 4.93
C GLN A 8 -8.56 16.97 5.24
N GLU A 9 -7.87 17.83 5.98
CA GLU A 9 -8.37 19.16 6.33
C GLU A 9 -8.56 20.06 5.11
N LEU A 10 -7.66 19.96 4.11
CA LEU A 10 -7.69 20.80 2.91
C LEU A 10 -8.63 20.29 1.83
N TYR A 11 -8.72 18.98 1.63
CA TYR A 11 -9.37 18.38 0.46
C TYR A 11 -10.49 17.41 0.82
N GLY A 12 -10.65 17.07 2.11
CA GLY A 12 -11.53 15.98 2.56
C GLY A 12 -10.97 14.60 2.21
N LEU A 13 -11.75 13.56 2.48
CA LEU A 13 -11.42 12.17 2.12
C LEU A 13 -12.47 11.60 1.16
N PRO A 14 -12.07 10.76 0.20
CA PRO A 14 -13.00 10.01 -0.62
C PRO A 14 -13.84 9.08 0.26
N GLN A 15 -15.13 8.96 -0.02
CA GLN A 15 -16.05 8.06 0.67
C GLN A 15 -16.28 6.76 -0.10
N THR A 16 -16.02 6.80 -1.40
CA THR A 16 -16.11 5.66 -2.30
C THR A 16 -14.87 5.61 -3.20
N PRO A 17 -14.50 4.43 -3.74
CA PRO A 17 -13.40 4.33 -4.69
C PRO A 17 -13.54 5.26 -5.90
N SER A 18 -14.76 5.49 -6.38
CA SER A 18 -15.03 6.41 -7.50
C SER A 18 -14.73 7.88 -7.17
N ASP A 19 -14.75 8.27 -5.89
CA ASP A 19 -14.40 9.64 -5.48
C ASP A 19 -12.91 9.94 -5.66
N LEU A 20 -12.06 8.91 -5.76
CA LEU A 20 -10.62 9.07 -6.01
C LEU A 20 -10.33 9.91 -7.26
N LEU A 21 -11.23 9.93 -8.24
CA LEU A 21 -11.11 10.79 -9.42
C LEU A 21 -11.08 12.30 -9.12
N LYS A 22 -11.51 12.71 -7.93
CA LYS A 22 -11.55 14.11 -7.48
C LYS A 22 -10.33 14.49 -6.62
N HIS A 23 -9.47 13.52 -6.34
CA HIS A 23 -8.34 13.69 -5.43
C HIS A 23 -6.99 13.64 -6.16
N ASN A 24 -5.98 14.26 -5.56
CA ASN A 24 -4.61 14.17 -6.03
C ASN A 24 -4.02 12.82 -5.67
N LEU A 25 -3.87 11.95 -6.66
CA LEU A 25 -3.35 10.60 -6.47
C LEU A 25 -1.91 10.48 -6.95
N VAL A 26 -1.12 9.72 -6.21
CA VAL A 26 0.14 9.15 -6.68
C VAL A 26 -0.08 7.67 -6.94
N ALA A 27 0.20 7.20 -8.14
CA ALA A 27 0.12 5.80 -8.51
C ALA A 27 1.48 5.21 -8.85
N ALA A 28 1.59 3.90 -8.64
CA ALA A 28 2.75 3.17 -9.11
C ALA A 28 2.71 3.00 -10.64
N ALA A 29 3.87 3.12 -11.27
CA ALA A 29 4.06 2.69 -12.66
C ALA A 29 4.66 1.28 -12.63
N LEU A 30 3.90 0.30 -13.12
CA LEU A 30 4.38 -1.08 -13.25
C LEU A 30 5.06 -1.26 -14.61
N ASN A 31 6.33 -1.65 -14.59
CA ASN A 31 7.14 -1.83 -15.82
C ASN A 31 7.16 -0.59 -16.74
N GLY A 32 7.03 0.61 -16.16
CA GLY A 32 6.96 1.86 -16.90
C GLY A 32 5.59 2.20 -17.49
N GLU A 33 4.59 1.33 -17.31
CA GLU A 33 3.22 1.58 -17.75
C GLU A 33 2.39 2.19 -16.60
N PRO A 34 1.64 3.27 -16.86
CA PRO A 34 0.78 3.87 -15.87
C PRO A 34 -0.40 2.96 -15.53
N LEU A 35 -0.65 2.77 -14.24
CA LEU A 35 -1.82 2.03 -13.77
C LEU A 35 -3.03 2.97 -13.67
N ASN A 36 -3.93 2.89 -14.65
CA ASN A 36 -5.10 3.76 -14.73
C ASN A 36 -6.40 3.07 -14.32
N ASP A 37 -6.48 1.76 -14.47
CA ASP A 37 -7.64 0.96 -14.08
C ASP A 37 -7.20 -0.06 -13.04
N LEU A 38 -7.94 -0.15 -11.94
CA LEU A 38 -7.62 -1.02 -10.81
C LEU A 38 -8.87 -1.77 -10.36
N VAL A 39 -8.74 -3.07 -10.14
CA VAL A 39 -9.77 -3.85 -9.45
C VAL A 39 -9.60 -3.62 -7.95
N VAL A 40 -10.67 -3.18 -7.31
CA VAL A 40 -10.72 -2.88 -5.88
C VAL A 40 -11.74 -3.81 -5.24
N THR A 41 -11.34 -4.49 -4.18
CA THR A 41 -12.20 -5.42 -3.44
C THR A 41 -12.73 -4.74 -2.20
N ASN A 42 -14.05 -4.70 -2.03
CA ASN A 42 -14.65 -4.31 -0.76
C ASN A 42 -14.50 -5.48 0.23
N ILE A 43 -13.81 -5.25 1.35
CA ILE A 43 -13.45 -6.28 2.32
C ILE A 43 -14.69 -6.85 3.03
N ASN A 44 -15.69 -6.01 3.27
CA ASN A 44 -16.90 -6.42 4.03
C ASN A 44 -17.88 -7.25 3.20
N SER A 45 -17.98 -6.96 1.90
CA SER A 45 -18.92 -7.64 0.99
C SER A 45 -18.25 -8.65 0.05
N GLU A 46 -16.92 -8.74 0.07
CA GLU A 46 -16.11 -9.57 -0.83
C GLU A 46 -16.43 -9.32 -2.31
N SER A 47 -16.84 -8.09 -2.63
CA SER A 47 -17.21 -7.70 -4.00
C SER A 47 -16.12 -6.89 -4.68
N ASP A 48 -15.87 -7.20 -5.93
CA ASP A 48 -14.91 -6.50 -6.76
C ASP A 48 -15.59 -5.41 -7.59
N GLU A 49 -14.92 -4.27 -7.71
CA GLU A 49 -15.30 -3.22 -8.64
C GLU A 49 -14.08 -2.73 -9.44
N LEU A 50 -14.31 -2.39 -10.71
CA LEU A 50 -13.29 -1.78 -11.54
C LEU A 50 -13.34 -0.27 -11.36
N VAL A 51 -12.25 0.29 -10.83
CA VAL A 51 -12.13 1.73 -10.59
C VAL A 51 -11.14 2.33 -11.57
N ARG A 52 -11.58 3.34 -12.29
CA ARG A 52 -10.68 4.15 -13.10
C ARG A 52 -10.03 5.20 -12.23
N LEU A 53 -8.71 5.31 -12.34
CA LEU A 53 -7.91 6.31 -11.65
C LEU A 53 -7.44 7.38 -12.65
N ASN A 54 -7.21 8.58 -12.14
CA ASN A 54 -6.57 9.66 -12.89
C ASN A 54 -5.43 10.25 -12.05
N PRO A 55 -4.32 9.51 -11.86
CA PRO A 55 -3.23 9.96 -11.01
C PRO A 55 -2.61 11.26 -11.51
N SER A 56 -2.33 12.15 -10.55
CA SER A 56 -1.62 13.42 -10.81
C SER A 56 -0.12 13.17 -11.02
N LEU A 57 0.39 12.07 -10.45
CA LEU A 57 1.80 11.71 -10.50
C LEU A 57 1.98 10.19 -10.53
N TYR A 58 2.98 9.74 -11.27
CA TYR A 58 3.40 8.33 -11.32
C TYR A 58 4.81 8.18 -10.79
N VAL A 59 5.04 7.17 -9.98
CA VAL A 59 6.36 6.82 -9.44
C VAL A 59 6.65 5.35 -9.65
N SER A 60 7.92 5.03 -9.83
CA SER A 60 8.40 3.65 -10.06
C SER A 60 8.82 2.92 -8.78
N ASN A 61 8.83 3.61 -7.64
CA ASN A 61 9.28 3.05 -6.37
C ASN A 61 8.28 3.37 -5.25
N ALA A 62 7.84 2.32 -4.55
CA ALA A 62 6.89 2.42 -3.45
C ALA A 62 7.37 3.30 -2.27
N ILE A 63 8.69 3.41 -2.07
CA ILE A 63 9.26 4.29 -1.03
C ILE A 63 8.93 5.75 -1.32
N TYR A 64 9.02 6.18 -2.58
CA TYR A 64 8.66 7.55 -2.96
C TYR A 64 7.18 7.85 -2.78
N ASN A 65 6.30 6.83 -2.81
CA ASN A 65 4.90 7.03 -2.47
C ASN A 65 4.73 7.50 -1.03
N VAL A 66 5.50 6.94 -0.10
CA VAL A 66 5.46 7.34 1.32
C VAL A 66 5.91 8.79 1.47
N ASP A 67 7.07 9.15 0.91
CA ASP A 67 7.60 10.51 0.98
C ASP A 67 6.64 11.55 0.38
N LEU A 68 6.01 11.22 -0.76
CA LEU A 68 5.05 12.10 -1.40
C LEU A 68 3.76 12.23 -0.58
N THR A 69 3.32 11.15 0.05
CA THR A 69 2.12 11.19 0.91
C THR A 69 2.36 12.05 2.13
N THR A 70 3.51 11.91 2.80
CA THR A 70 3.86 12.71 3.98
C THR A 70 4.00 14.21 3.68
N SER A 71 4.16 14.58 2.40
CA SER A 71 4.11 16.00 1.99
C SER A 71 2.75 16.69 2.22
N GLY A 72 1.67 15.92 2.44
CA GLY A 72 0.32 16.43 2.68
C GLY A 72 -0.43 16.90 1.43
N HIS A 73 0.04 16.55 0.24
CA HIS A 73 -0.58 16.99 -1.03
C HIS A 73 -1.23 15.86 -1.83
N PHE A 74 -1.05 14.60 -1.40
CA PHE A 74 -1.46 13.44 -2.17
C PHE A 74 -2.10 12.34 -1.32
N ILE A 75 -2.91 11.53 -1.97
CA ILE A 75 -3.25 10.17 -1.56
C ILE A 75 -2.35 9.23 -2.36
N ALA A 76 -1.71 8.27 -1.71
CA ALA A 76 -0.87 7.28 -2.38
C ALA A 76 -1.15 5.85 -1.88
N SER A 77 -0.77 4.87 -2.70
CA SER A 77 -0.77 3.47 -2.33
C SER A 77 0.59 3.06 -1.77
N SER A 78 0.57 2.26 -0.72
CA SER A 78 1.75 1.58 -0.21
C SER A 78 1.34 0.25 0.42
N ALA A 79 2.27 -0.69 0.54
CA ALA A 79 2.07 -1.84 1.40
C ALA A 79 2.10 -1.38 2.86
N GLU A 80 1.19 -1.89 3.68
CA GLU A 80 1.02 -1.48 5.09
C GLU A 80 2.32 -1.62 5.89
N ILE A 81 3.09 -2.67 5.62
CA ILE A 81 4.40 -2.88 6.23
C ILE A 81 5.38 -1.71 6.03
N LEU A 82 5.28 -0.99 4.90
CA LEU A 82 6.17 0.13 4.58
C LEU A 82 5.74 1.45 5.24
N VAL A 83 4.53 1.52 5.75
CA VAL A 83 3.95 2.72 6.42
C VAL A 83 3.51 2.43 7.85
N HIS A 84 3.93 1.29 8.40
CA HIS A 84 3.49 0.84 9.72
C HIS A 84 3.83 1.85 10.82
N ASN A 85 5.03 2.40 10.81
CA ASN A 85 5.45 3.39 11.81
C ASN A 85 4.66 4.70 11.67
N GLU A 86 4.47 5.17 10.44
CA GLU A 86 3.71 6.37 10.13
C GLU A 86 2.24 6.26 10.55
N LEU A 87 1.66 5.04 10.47
CA LEU A 87 0.31 4.76 10.96
C LEU A 87 0.26 4.75 12.49
N LEU A 88 1.24 4.14 13.16
CA LEU A 88 1.32 4.14 14.63
C LEU A 88 1.52 5.55 15.21
N GLU A 89 2.28 6.38 14.53
CA GLU A 89 2.54 7.78 14.92
C GLU A 89 1.42 8.73 14.47
N GLU A 90 0.39 8.21 13.79
CA GLU A 90 -0.71 9.00 13.21
C GLU A 90 -0.26 10.10 12.24
N SER A 91 0.96 10.01 11.72
CA SER A 91 1.48 10.91 10.69
C SER A 91 0.84 10.62 9.32
N LEU A 92 0.45 9.37 9.09
CA LEU A 92 -0.41 8.94 7.99
C LEU A 92 -1.73 8.39 8.52
N ILE A 93 -2.80 8.60 7.79
CA ILE A 93 -4.13 8.06 8.04
C ILE A 93 -4.60 7.20 6.87
N PRO A 94 -5.33 6.10 7.12
CA PRO A 94 -5.85 5.26 6.06
C PRO A 94 -6.96 5.98 5.28
N VAL A 95 -7.03 5.68 3.99
CA VAL A 95 -8.05 6.17 3.06
C VAL A 95 -8.80 4.97 2.51
N LEU A 96 -10.12 4.98 2.60
CA LEU A 96 -11.01 3.88 2.20
C LEU A 96 -10.60 2.54 2.86
N PRO A 97 -10.59 2.47 4.21
CA PRO A 97 -10.08 1.31 4.94
C PRO A 97 -10.88 0.01 4.70
N ASP A 98 -12.12 0.14 4.23
CA ASP A 98 -12.98 -1.00 3.89
C ASP A 98 -12.66 -1.60 2.49
N TYR A 99 -11.63 -1.09 1.81
CA TYR A 99 -11.29 -1.50 0.45
C TYR A 99 -9.84 -1.94 0.33
N CYS A 100 -9.63 -3.08 -0.32
CA CYS A 100 -8.32 -3.57 -0.73
C CYS A 100 -8.02 -3.11 -2.16
N PHE A 101 -6.91 -2.39 -2.33
CA PHE A 101 -6.44 -1.86 -3.61
C PHE A 101 -5.35 -2.72 -4.26
N GLY A 102 -5.21 -3.94 -3.82
CA GLY A 102 -4.24 -4.90 -4.31
C GLY A 102 -3.42 -5.52 -3.18
N SER A 103 -2.69 -6.57 -3.50
CA SER A 103 -1.83 -7.30 -2.58
C SER A 103 -0.41 -7.36 -3.11
N VAL A 104 0.56 -7.37 -2.22
CA VAL A 104 1.97 -7.58 -2.54
C VAL A 104 2.42 -8.89 -1.91
N ASN A 105 2.85 -9.83 -2.74
CA ASN A 105 3.41 -11.08 -2.27
C ASN A 105 4.90 -10.93 -2.02
N PHE A 106 5.36 -11.30 -0.85
CA PHE A 106 6.78 -11.40 -0.52
C PHE A 106 7.23 -12.85 -0.66
N TYR A 107 8.36 -13.05 -1.32
CA TYR A 107 8.92 -14.39 -1.55
C TYR A 107 10.34 -14.46 -0.96
N LEU A 108 10.58 -15.49 -0.14
CA LEU A 108 11.92 -15.86 0.28
C LEU A 108 12.44 -16.94 -0.68
N LEU A 109 13.43 -16.59 -1.49
CA LEU A 109 14.06 -17.52 -2.42
C LEU A 109 15.32 -18.12 -1.79
N ARG A 110 15.43 -19.45 -1.84
CA ARG A 110 16.59 -20.19 -1.36
C ARG A 110 17.22 -21.00 -2.49
N SER A 111 18.53 -21.15 -2.46
CA SER A 111 19.22 -22.11 -3.31
C SER A 111 18.81 -23.55 -2.94
N ASN A 112 18.76 -24.43 -3.93
CA ASN A 112 18.56 -25.86 -3.69
C ASN A 112 19.84 -26.59 -3.23
N GLU A 113 20.95 -25.85 -3.10
CA GLU A 113 22.23 -26.39 -2.66
C GLU A 113 22.27 -26.52 -1.11
N ILE A 114 23.43 -26.92 -0.59
CA ILE A 114 23.61 -27.23 0.84
C ILE A 114 23.17 -26.05 1.71
N HIS A 115 22.19 -26.31 2.57
CA HIS A 115 21.72 -25.33 3.56
C HIS A 115 22.59 -25.36 4.83
N THR A 116 23.12 -24.24 5.22
CA THR A 116 23.84 -24.09 6.47
C THR A 116 22.88 -23.88 7.64
N LYS A 117 23.32 -24.23 8.86
CA LYS A 117 22.55 -23.94 10.07
C LYS A 117 22.28 -22.44 10.25
N LEU A 118 23.25 -21.60 9.86
CA LEU A 118 23.11 -20.14 9.92
C LEU A 118 22.03 -19.63 8.97
N GLU A 119 21.99 -20.18 7.76
CA GLU A 119 20.94 -19.84 6.79
C GLU A 119 19.55 -20.20 7.33
N GLN A 120 19.40 -21.38 7.93
CA GLN A 120 18.12 -21.78 8.52
C GLN A 120 17.67 -20.82 9.64
N VAL A 121 18.59 -20.45 10.56
CA VAL A 121 18.29 -19.49 11.62
C VAL A 121 17.85 -18.14 11.04
N PHE A 122 18.49 -17.68 9.97
CA PHE A 122 18.11 -16.44 9.32
C PHE A 122 16.72 -16.53 8.66
N VAL A 123 16.43 -17.64 7.99
CA VAL A 123 15.10 -17.89 7.40
C VAL A 123 14.01 -17.89 8.47
N ASP A 124 14.22 -18.64 9.56
CA ASP A 124 13.28 -18.73 10.68
C ASP A 124 13.02 -17.34 11.29
N PHE A 125 14.07 -16.53 11.46
CA PHE A 125 13.97 -15.16 11.94
C PHE A 125 13.14 -14.27 11.00
N ILE A 126 13.39 -14.34 9.69
CA ILE A 126 12.63 -13.54 8.72
C ILE A 126 11.16 -13.95 8.73
N VAL A 127 10.85 -15.25 8.75
CA VAL A 127 9.45 -15.74 8.82
C VAL A 127 8.79 -15.23 10.10
N GLU A 128 9.45 -15.35 11.23
CA GLU A 128 8.92 -14.85 12.51
C GLU A 128 8.66 -13.34 12.48
N CYS A 129 9.55 -12.55 11.87
CA CYS A 129 9.32 -11.11 11.72
C CYS A 129 8.07 -10.81 10.88
N PHE A 130 7.84 -11.56 9.81
CA PHE A 130 6.64 -11.38 8.98
C PHE A 130 5.36 -11.83 9.69
N ASP A 131 5.40 -12.90 10.46
CA ASP A 131 4.25 -13.41 11.23
C ASP A 131 3.82 -12.43 12.34
N GLN A 132 4.72 -11.57 12.80
CA GLN A 132 4.43 -10.55 13.81
C GLN A 132 3.82 -9.27 13.22
N ILE A 133 3.82 -9.11 11.90
CA ILE A 133 3.20 -7.96 11.27
C ILE A 133 1.67 -8.14 11.32
N PRO A 134 0.94 -7.21 11.95
CA PRO A 134 -0.51 -7.29 11.98
C PRO A 134 -1.04 -7.23 10.54
N SER A 135 -1.52 -8.33 10.01
CA SER A 135 -2.25 -8.30 8.76
C SER A 135 -3.71 -7.95 9.07
N ASN A 136 -4.12 -6.75 8.76
CA ASN A 136 -5.53 -6.38 8.82
C ASN A 136 -6.35 -7.03 7.69
N PHE A 137 -5.74 -7.92 6.90
CA PHE A 137 -6.29 -8.56 5.73
C PHE A 137 -6.03 -10.08 5.78
N ASN A 138 -6.77 -10.78 6.63
CA ASN A 138 -6.99 -12.23 6.54
C ASN A 138 -8.42 -12.49 6.15
#